data_c11289a8b99fc46edd86126c04c2ad08
#
_entry.id   c11289a8b99fc46edd86126c04c2ad08
#
_cell.length_a   1.000
_cell.length_b   1.000
_cell.length_c   1.000
_cell.angle_alpha   90.00
_cell.angle_beta   90.00
_cell.angle_gamma   90.00
#
_symmetry.space_group_name_H-M   'P 1'
#
loop_
_entity.id
_entity.type
_entity.pdbx_description
1 polymer ?
#
loop_
_entity_poly.entity_id
_entity_poly.type
_entity_poly.pdbx_seq_one_letter_code
_entity_poly.pdbx_strand_id
1 'polypeptide(L)'
;MTASFESTFKRLIPAVDFCSLRFVEETSEQLSVRQNIPEPPHTCIDRGVMITVIDKGGYGYAATSDISESGLRAAIARAHEWAKLTAGRGVADYSAFAMPTPSGRYRTPVQQPILLSMREKFEMLKAESADCKIDDRIIDWSASFWTTHTRQLYVTADGATVEQEFDYLVPSLSVTAFANGEAQSRSFGGRYNGFCQQGGAEIIARSGFHGAGKQTAAEALTLLTAPNCPSGKMDVILMPDQMMLQIHESIGHPLELDRILGDERHFAGTSFVTLDMFGSYQYGSPLLNVTFDPTMAHQFASFAFDDDGAAAKKAFIIENGILKRTLGGTISQARARAQGAMVEGVSTTRSCSWNRAPIDRMSNLNIEPGTSSLEEMIGSVEKGVLMRTNLSWSIDDSRNKFQFGCEIGQLIENGKLGHIVKNPNYRGISATFWRSLAMVGNVSTQEVMGTPFCGKGEPSQVIRVGHASPACKFSDIDVFGAEG
;
A
#
# COMPACT_ATOMS: atom_id res chain seq x y z
N MET A 1 -13.81 -13.55 24.95
CA MET A 1 -14.53 -12.41 24.34
C MET A 1 -15.16 -12.83 23.00
N THR A 2 -14.42 -13.45 22.08
CA THR A 2 -14.89 -13.90 20.76
C THR A 2 -16.10 -14.85 20.79
N ALA A 3 -16.06 -15.93 21.56
CA ALA A 3 -17.17 -16.90 21.65
C ALA A 3 -18.49 -16.31 22.16
N SER A 4 -18.44 -15.39 23.11
CA SER A 4 -19.64 -14.68 23.62
C SER A 4 -20.22 -13.72 22.58
N PHE A 5 -19.34 -13.07 21.80
CA PHE A 5 -19.73 -12.12 20.77
C PHE A 5 -20.37 -12.82 19.57
N GLU A 6 -19.77 -13.92 19.13
CA GLU A 6 -20.29 -14.77 18.05
C GLU A 6 -21.67 -15.35 18.41
N SER A 7 -21.83 -15.88 19.63
CA SER A 7 -23.10 -16.44 20.08
C SER A 7 -24.20 -15.40 20.18
N THR A 8 -23.87 -14.16 20.60
CA THR A 8 -24.80 -13.05 20.62
C THR A 8 -25.24 -12.66 19.22
N PHE A 9 -24.29 -12.50 18.29
CA PHE A 9 -24.59 -12.18 16.89
C PHE A 9 -25.53 -13.23 16.27
N LYS A 10 -25.18 -14.52 16.36
CA LYS A 10 -26.00 -15.62 15.79
C LYS A 10 -27.44 -15.63 16.31
N ARG A 11 -27.66 -15.25 17.57
CA ARG A 11 -29.01 -15.17 18.16
C ARG A 11 -29.84 -13.98 17.62
N LEU A 12 -29.16 -12.93 17.09
CA LEU A 12 -29.80 -11.70 16.66
C LEU A 12 -30.09 -11.65 15.17
N ILE A 13 -29.53 -12.55 14.37
CA ILE A 13 -29.67 -12.57 12.92
C ILE A 13 -31.14 -12.74 12.51
N PRO A 14 -31.68 -11.86 11.64
CA PRO A 14 -33.00 -12.07 11.04
C PRO A 14 -32.97 -13.15 9.96
N ALA A 15 -34.15 -13.59 9.51
CA ALA A 15 -34.25 -14.46 8.33
C ALA A 15 -33.97 -13.63 7.07
N VAL A 16 -32.75 -13.75 6.52
CA VAL A 16 -32.24 -13.02 5.35
C VAL A 16 -31.35 -13.93 4.52
N ASP A 17 -31.08 -13.57 3.25
CA ASP A 17 -30.26 -14.37 2.35
C ASP A 17 -28.79 -14.48 2.84
N PHE A 18 -28.24 -13.39 3.41
CA PHE A 18 -26.89 -13.35 4.00
C PHE A 18 -26.81 -12.29 5.08
N CYS A 19 -26.05 -12.61 6.14
CA CYS A 19 -25.70 -11.64 7.18
C CYS A 19 -24.30 -11.93 7.70
N SER A 20 -23.48 -10.89 7.78
CA SER A 20 -22.14 -10.96 8.38
C SER A 20 -21.92 -9.87 9.41
N LEU A 21 -21.01 -10.15 10.34
CA LEU A 21 -20.46 -9.20 11.30
C LEU A 21 -18.94 -9.17 11.12
N ARG A 22 -18.38 -7.99 10.98
CA ARG A 22 -16.94 -7.74 11.02
C ARG A 22 -16.62 -6.80 12.18
N PHE A 23 -15.99 -7.34 13.21
CA PHE A 23 -15.45 -6.59 14.35
C PHE A 23 -14.00 -6.23 14.06
N VAL A 24 -13.61 -4.98 14.36
CA VAL A 24 -12.21 -4.52 14.32
C VAL A 24 -11.92 -3.75 15.59
N GLU A 25 -10.79 -4.04 16.23
CA GLU A 25 -10.19 -3.25 17.30
C GLU A 25 -8.75 -2.93 16.91
N GLU A 26 -8.41 -1.67 16.86
CA GLU A 26 -7.07 -1.19 16.56
C GLU A 26 -6.54 -0.36 17.74
N THR A 27 -5.35 -0.71 18.21
CA THR A 27 -4.56 0.08 19.17
C THR A 27 -3.32 0.61 18.46
N SER A 28 -3.13 1.92 18.46
CA SER A 28 -1.97 2.56 17.86
C SER A 28 -1.22 3.44 18.84
N GLU A 29 0.09 3.54 18.64
CA GLU A 29 1.00 4.42 19.36
C GLU A 29 1.93 5.11 18.36
N GLN A 30 2.01 6.43 18.43
CA GLN A 30 2.98 7.23 17.68
C GLN A 30 3.90 7.96 18.66
N LEU A 31 5.20 7.75 18.48
CA LEU A 31 6.26 8.42 19.23
C LEU A 31 7.15 9.15 18.24
N SER A 32 7.47 10.40 18.55
CA SER A 32 8.30 11.26 17.71
C SER A 32 9.32 12.03 18.54
N VAL A 33 10.49 12.22 17.98
CA VAL A 33 11.53 13.12 18.49
C VAL A 33 11.89 14.07 17.37
N ARG A 34 11.69 15.37 17.59
CA ARG A 34 12.04 16.42 16.63
C ARG A 34 13.08 17.33 17.22
N GLN A 35 14.17 17.57 16.51
CA GLN A 35 15.29 18.42 16.96
C GLN A 35 15.78 18.03 18.39
N ASN A 36 15.93 16.72 18.62
CA ASN A 36 16.33 16.09 19.88
C ASN A 36 15.33 16.24 21.05
N ILE A 37 14.14 16.80 20.80
CA ILE A 37 13.09 17.00 21.80
C ILE A 37 11.98 15.99 21.56
N PRO A 38 11.68 15.12 22.55
CA PRO A 38 10.50 14.24 22.46
C PRO A 38 9.20 15.05 22.34
N GLU A 39 8.38 14.68 21.37
CA GLU A 39 7.03 15.21 21.24
C GLU A 39 6.05 14.42 22.14
N PRO A 40 4.89 14.99 22.49
CA PRO A 40 3.89 14.27 23.25
C PRO A 40 3.49 12.95 22.56
N PRO A 41 3.49 11.80 23.26
CA PRO A 41 3.07 10.54 22.68
C PRO A 41 1.59 10.58 22.30
N HIS A 42 1.26 10.02 21.14
CA HIS A 42 -0.14 9.85 20.72
C HIS A 42 -0.51 8.38 20.78
N THR A 43 -1.53 8.04 21.58
CA THR A 43 -2.09 6.69 21.64
C THR A 43 -3.58 6.73 21.33
N CYS A 44 -4.07 5.74 20.59
CA CYS A 44 -5.48 5.65 20.21
C CYS A 44 -5.95 4.20 20.29
N ILE A 45 -7.19 3.99 20.76
CA ILE A 45 -7.90 2.74 20.64
C ILE A 45 -9.19 3.04 19.90
N ASP A 46 -9.37 2.41 18.74
CA ASP A 46 -10.59 2.48 17.93
C ASP A 46 -11.19 1.08 17.79
N ARG A 47 -12.51 0.95 18.03
CA ARG A 47 -13.17 -0.35 17.91
C ARG A 47 -14.64 -0.22 17.57
N GLY A 48 -15.13 -1.21 16.84
CA GLY A 48 -16.55 -1.31 16.51
C GLY A 48 -16.83 -2.49 15.60
N VAL A 49 -18.05 -2.50 15.09
CA VAL A 49 -18.54 -3.54 14.19
C VAL A 49 -19.17 -2.95 12.94
N MET A 50 -19.03 -3.66 11.85
CA MET A 50 -19.82 -3.54 10.63
C MET A 50 -20.74 -4.74 10.51
N ILE A 51 -22.02 -4.49 10.29
CA ILE A 51 -23.02 -5.50 9.93
C ILE A 51 -23.31 -5.33 8.44
N THR A 52 -23.25 -6.42 7.69
CA THR A 52 -23.65 -6.45 6.27
C THR A 52 -24.83 -7.42 6.13
N VAL A 53 -25.87 -7.00 5.42
CA VAL A 53 -27.07 -7.81 5.13
C VAL A 53 -27.33 -7.80 3.62
N ILE A 54 -27.58 -9.00 3.06
CA ILE A 54 -28.16 -9.16 1.74
C ILE A 54 -29.53 -9.80 1.94
N ASP A 55 -30.57 -9.19 1.35
CA ASP A 55 -31.94 -9.71 1.40
C ASP A 55 -32.66 -9.37 0.10
N LYS A 56 -33.20 -10.40 -0.61
CA LYS A 56 -33.95 -10.27 -1.87
C LYS A 56 -33.25 -9.41 -2.92
N GLY A 57 -31.95 -9.62 -3.06
CA GLY A 57 -31.10 -8.89 -4.01
C GLY A 57 -30.69 -7.49 -3.60
N GLY A 58 -31.17 -7.00 -2.47
CA GLY A 58 -30.72 -5.73 -1.89
C GLY A 58 -29.51 -5.89 -0.98
N TYR A 59 -28.69 -4.85 -0.87
CA TYR A 59 -27.50 -4.79 -0.05
C TYR A 59 -27.62 -3.65 0.96
N GLY A 60 -27.39 -3.94 2.23
CA GLY A 60 -27.38 -2.94 3.28
C GLY A 60 -26.28 -3.19 4.30
N TYR A 61 -25.76 -2.12 4.86
CA TYR A 61 -24.82 -2.20 5.96
C TYR A 61 -25.06 -1.12 7.00
N ALA A 62 -24.62 -1.39 8.22
CA ALA A 62 -24.59 -0.43 9.30
C ALA A 62 -23.42 -0.71 10.23
N ALA A 63 -22.83 0.35 10.77
CA ALA A 63 -21.70 0.24 11.67
C ALA A 63 -22.04 0.86 13.04
N THR A 64 -21.41 0.34 14.10
CA THR A 64 -21.56 0.89 15.45
C THR A 64 -20.32 0.62 16.31
N SER A 65 -19.95 1.59 17.15
CA SER A 65 -18.98 1.42 18.23
C SER A 65 -19.60 0.86 19.51
N ASP A 66 -20.94 0.84 19.60
CA ASP A 66 -21.67 0.15 20.70
C ASP A 66 -21.71 -1.35 20.41
N ILE A 67 -20.79 -2.10 20.99
CA ILE A 67 -20.69 -3.57 20.85
C ILE A 67 -21.55 -4.34 21.86
N SER A 68 -22.46 -3.67 22.60
CA SER A 68 -23.46 -4.33 23.44
C SER A 68 -24.51 -5.07 22.61
N GLU A 69 -25.28 -5.97 23.22
CA GLU A 69 -26.39 -6.65 22.53
C GLU A 69 -27.40 -5.67 21.94
N SER A 70 -27.69 -4.56 22.64
CA SER A 70 -28.59 -3.51 22.13
C SER A 70 -28.01 -2.79 20.91
N GLY A 71 -26.72 -2.45 20.93
CA GLY A 71 -26.04 -1.82 19.80
C GLY A 71 -25.99 -2.73 18.57
N LEU A 72 -25.66 -4.01 18.78
CA LEU A 72 -25.68 -5.00 17.70
C LEU A 72 -27.07 -5.18 17.09
N ARG A 73 -28.11 -5.28 17.91
CA ARG A 73 -29.50 -5.40 17.47
C ARG A 73 -29.92 -4.20 16.62
N ALA A 74 -29.57 -2.99 17.05
CA ALA A 74 -29.87 -1.76 16.30
C ALA A 74 -29.14 -1.71 14.96
N ALA A 75 -27.86 -2.08 14.94
CA ALA A 75 -27.07 -2.13 13.70
C ALA A 75 -27.59 -3.17 12.70
N ILE A 76 -27.95 -4.37 13.17
CA ILE A 76 -28.56 -5.42 12.34
C ILE A 76 -29.89 -4.93 11.74
N ALA A 77 -30.77 -4.35 12.55
CA ALA A 77 -32.06 -3.83 12.10
C ALA A 77 -31.87 -2.75 11.01
N ARG A 78 -30.94 -1.83 11.22
CA ARG A 78 -30.62 -0.76 10.27
C ARG A 78 -30.01 -1.29 8.95
N ALA A 79 -29.09 -2.24 9.03
CA ALA A 79 -28.53 -2.87 7.84
C ALA A 79 -29.61 -3.61 7.04
N HIS A 80 -30.52 -4.31 7.70
CA HIS A 80 -31.64 -4.99 7.07
C HIS A 80 -32.64 -4.02 6.42
N GLU A 81 -32.91 -2.88 7.07
CA GLU A 81 -33.73 -1.81 6.48
C GLU A 81 -33.13 -1.30 5.17
N TRP A 82 -31.82 -1.01 5.16
CA TRP A 82 -31.11 -0.61 3.95
C TRP A 82 -31.15 -1.69 2.85
N ALA A 83 -30.96 -2.96 3.20
CA ALA A 83 -31.05 -4.06 2.23
C ALA A 83 -32.45 -4.07 1.57
N LYS A 84 -33.54 -3.92 2.34
CA LYS A 84 -34.89 -3.82 1.78
C LYS A 84 -35.10 -2.62 0.88
N LEU A 85 -34.54 -1.46 1.24
CA LEU A 85 -34.67 -0.23 0.46
C LEU A 85 -33.90 -0.28 -0.86
N THR A 86 -32.78 -0.99 -0.90
CA THR A 86 -31.92 -1.10 -2.10
C THR A 86 -32.32 -2.25 -3.02
N ALA A 87 -33.17 -3.18 -2.58
CA ALA A 87 -33.65 -4.30 -3.40
C ALA A 87 -34.33 -3.80 -4.68
N GLY A 88 -33.84 -4.25 -5.85
CA GLY A 88 -34.29 -3.84 -7.17
C GLY A 88 -33.98 -2.37 -7.54
N ARG A 89 -33.18 -1.65 -6.76
CA ARG A 89 -32.80 -0.24 -6.99
C ARG A 89 -31.28 -0.04 -7.07
N GLY A 90 -30.50 -1.06 -6.75
CA GLY A 90 -29.04 -1.02 -6.81
C GLY A 90 -28.51 -1.22 -8.23
N VAL A 91 -27.20 -0.95 -8.40
CA VAL A 91 -26.46 -1.20 -9.66
C VAL A 91 -26.25 -2.70 -9.91
N ALA A 92 -26.53 -3.56 -8.95
CA ALA A 92 -26.42 -5.01 -9.03
C ALA A 92 -27.53 -5.69 -8.22
N ASP A 93 -27.90 -6.90 -8.65
CA ASP A 93 -28.74 -7.82 -7.87
C ASP A 93 -27.82 -8.71 -7.03
N TYR A 94 -27.79 -8.46 -5.72
CA TYR A 94 -26.90 -9.15 -4.79
C TYR A 94 -27.33 -10.58 -4.48
N SER A 95 -28.53 -11.03 -4.85
CA SER A 95 -28.96 -12.43 -4.73
C SER A 95 -28.17 -13.38 -5.66
N ALA A 96 -27.55 -12.82 -6.72
CA ALA A 96 -26.69 -13.57 -7.63
C ALA A 96 -25.28 -13.83 -7.09
N PHE A 97 -24.92 -13.30 -5.92
CA PHE A 97 -23.56 -13.38 -5.38
C PHE A 97 -23.48 -14.42 -4.26
N ALA A 98 -22.66 -15.44 -4.47
CA ALA A 98 -22.31 -16.38 -3.42
C ALA A 98 -21.21 -15.76 -2.54
N MET A 99 -21.59 -15.22 -1.39
CA MET A 99 -20.63 -14.66 -0.43
C MET A 99 -19.79 -15.80 0.18
N PRO A 100 -18.49 -15.59 0.41
CA PRO A 100 -17.62 -16.60 1.02
C PRO A 100 -18.05 -16.95 2.44
N THR A 101 -17.90 -18.24 2.80
CA THR A 101 -18.16 -18.76 4.15
C THR A 101 -16.92 -19.45 4.74
N PRO A 102 -15.78 -18.75 4.89
CA PRO A 102 -14.54 -19.35 5.34
C PRO A 102 -14.49 -19.53 6.84
N SER A 103 -13.55 -20.37 7.28
CA SER A 103 -13.13 -20.41 8.68
C SER A 103 -11.61 -20.51 8.74
N GLY A 104 -11.00 -19.75 9.61
CA GLY A 104 -9.55 -19.76 9.75
C GLY A 104 -9.00 -18.68 10.65
N ARG A 105 -7.67 -18.69 10.75
CA ARG A 105 -6.93 -17.74 11.58
C ARG A 105 -5.73 -17.22 10.83
N TYR A 106 -5.39 -15.97 11.10
CA TYR A 106 -4.13 -15.35 10.71
C TYR A 106 -3.54 -14.60 11.89
N ARG A 107 -2.23 -14.66 12.01
CA ARG A 107 -1.49 -13.81 12.92
C ARG A 107 -0.18 -13.39 12.26
N THR A 108 0.13 -12.11 12.37
CA THR A 108 1.44 -11.60 11.93
C THR A 108 2.58 -12.43 12.54
N PRO A 109 3.50 -13.00 11.74
CA PRO A 109 4.66 -13.69 12.27
C PRO A 109 5.64 -12.69 12.88
N VAL A 110 5.59 -12.55 14.20
CA VAL A 110 6.47 -11.67 14.97
C VAL A 110 7.68 -12.47 15.46
N GLN A 111 8.88 -12.06 15.10
CA GLN A 111 10.14 -12.67 15.57
C GLN A 111 10.56 -12.11 16.93
N GLN A 112 10.43 -10.81 17.11
CA GLN A 112 10.74 -10.09 18.35
C GLN A 112 9.56 -9.19 18.73
N PRO A 113 8.71 -9.59 19.69
CA PRO A 113 7.62 -8.74 20.17
C PRO A 113 8.12 -7.35 20.58
N ILE A 114 7.30 -6.32 20.33
CA ILE A 114 7.61 -4.95 20.75
C ILE A 114 7.37 -4.85 22.25
N LEU A 115 8.24 -5.42 23.04
CA LEU A 115 8.22 -5.36 24.52
C LEU A 115 8.96 -4.14 25.07
N LEU A 116 9.48 -3.25 24.20
CA LEU A 116 10.17 -2.04 24.58
C LEU A 116 9.21 -1.09 25.30
N SER A 117 9.62 -0.61 26.45
CA SER A 117 8.91 0.47 27.14
C SER A 117 8.93 1.75 26.28
N MET A 118 7.98 2.65 26.51
CA MET A 118 7.94 3.96 25.87
C MET A 118 9.28 4.71 26.05
N ARG A 119 9.90 4.58 27.22
CA ARG A 119 11.22 5.16 27.51
C ARG A 119 12.31 4.62 26.57
N GLU A 120 12.41 3.31 26.40
CA GLU A 120 13.40 2.67 25.54
C GLU A 120 13.20 3.09 24.08
N LYS A 121 11.95 3.15 23.60
CA LYS A 121 11.63 3.65 22.25
C LYS A 121 12.09 5.12 22.08
N PHE A 122 11.84 5.98 23.07
CA PHE A 122 12.30 7.37 23.01
C PHE A 122 13.84 7.47 23.06
N GLU A 123 14.55 6.64 23.81
CA GLU A 123 16.02 6.66 23.80
C GLU A 123 16.58 6.25 22.42
N MET A 124 15.95 5.29 21.74
CA MET A 124 16.33 4.92 20.35
C MET A 124 16.09 6.10 19.39
N LEU A 125 14.91 6.72 19.45
CA LEU A 125 14.56 7.86 18.60
C LEU A 125 15.46 9.07 18.87
N LYS A 126 15.83 9.35 20.13
CA LYS A 126 16.76 10.42 20.49
C LYS A 126 18.17 10.16 19.93
N ALA A 127 18.64 8.91 19.96
CA ALA A 127 19.94 8.58 19.41
C ALA A 127 19.98 8.88 17.90
N GLU A 128 19.00 8.40 17.13
CA GLU A 128 18.90 8.69 15.69
C GLU A 128 18.68 10.18 15.40
N SER A 129 17.87 10.86 16.23
CA SER A 129 17.67 12.31 16.11
C SER A 129 18.97 13.08 16.35
N ALA A 130 19.78 12.71 17.36
CA ALA A 130 21.06 13.34 17.62
C ALA A 130 22.05 13.15 16.46
N ASP A 131 22.04 11.97 15.86
CA ASP A 131 22.89 11.62 14.71
C ASP A 131 22.52 12.41 13.43
N CYS A 132 21.33 13.00 13.36
CA CYS A 132 20.96 13.87 12.25
C CYS A 132 21.68 15.23 12.27
N LYS A 133 22.01 15.79 13.45
CA LYS A 133 22.60 17.14 13.58
C LYS A 133 24.13 17.10 13.42
N ILE A 134 24.60 16.75 12.22
CA ILE A 134 26.03 16.66 11.90
C ILE A 134 26.65 17.98 11.41
N ASP A 135 25.83 19.00 11.09
CA ASP A 135 26.25 20.28 10.52
C ASP A 135 25.24 21.38 10.88
N ASP A 136 25.66 22.63 10.96
CA ASP A 136 24.77 23.75 11.29
C ASP A 136 23.74 24.05 10.20
N ARG A 137 24.00 23.68 8.96
CA ARG A 137 23.05 23.76 7.84
C ARG A 137 21.86 22.80 7.95
N ILE A 138 21.92 21.80 8.83
CA ILE A 138 20.73 20.98 9.15
C ILE A 138 19.82 21.82 10.05
N ILE A 139 18.66 22.22 9.52
CA ILE A 139 17.74 23.15 10.18
C ILE A 139 16.51 22.45 10.77
N ASP A 140 16.13 21.27 10.27
CA ASP A 140 15.03 20.49 10.81
C ASP A 140 15.29 18.99 10.63
N TRP A 141 14.93 18.20 11.64
CA TRP A 141 15.05 16.74 11.62
C TRP A 141 14.08 16.10 12.62
N SER A 142 13.59 14.93 12.27
CA SER A 142 12.70 14.15 13.14
C SER A 142 12.92 12.65 12.95
N ALA A 143 12.69 11.90 14.00
CA ALA A 143 12.66 10.43 13.98
C ALA A 143 11.39 9.96 14.70
N SER A 144 10.71 8.94 14.19
CA SER A 144 9.47 8.47 14.77
C SER A 144 9.26 6.97 14.61
N PHE A 145 8.47 6.40 15.53
CA PHE A 145 7.89 5.07 15.41
C PHE A 145 6.37 5.18 15.47
N TRP A 146 5.71 4.53 14.51
CA TRP A 146 4.28 4.28 14.57
C TRP A 146 4.05 2.77 14.69
N THR A 147 3.52 2.32 15.83
CA THR A 147 3.18 0.93 16.08
C THR A 147 1.67 0.77 16.11
N THR A 148 1.18 -0.33 15.55
CA THR A 148 -0.25 -0.63 15.56
C THR A 148 -0.45 -2.11 15.82
N HIS A 149 -1.43 -2.43 16.67
CA HIS A 149 -1.94 -3.78 16.86
C HIS A 149 -3.42 -3.78 16.46
N THR A 150 -3.81 -4.67 15.54
CA THR A 150 -5.19 -4.80 15.06
C THR A 150 -5.70 -6.21 15.33
N ARG A 151 -6.90 -6.33 15.87
CA ARG A 151 -7.64 -7.59 16.04
C ARG A 151 -8.90 -7.52 15.21
N GLN A 152 -9.14 -8.57 14.44
CA GLN A 152 -10.27 -8.66 13.52
C GLN A 152 -11.01 -9.98 13.73
N LEU A 153 -12.35 -9.90 13.78
CA LEU A 153 -13.22 -11.08 13.79
C LEU A 153 -14.27 -10.89 12.70
N TYR A 154 -14.39 -11.87 11.81
CA TYR A 154 -15.44 -11.94 10.81
C TYR A 154 -16.30 -13.19 11.05
N VAL A 155 -17.61 -13.01 11.12
CA VAL A 155 -18.58 -14.09 11.39
C VAL A 155 -19.74 -13.96 10.43
N THR A 156 -20.23 -15.07 9.88
CA THR A 156 -21.43 -15.10 9.03
C THR A 156 -22.57 -15.88 9.68
N ALA A 157 -23.79 -15.64 9.19
CA ALA A 157 -24.98 -16.40 9.56
C ALA A 157 -24.80 -17.92 9.38
N ASP A 158 -24.10 -18.32 8.30
CA ASP A 158 -23.88 -19.72 7.93
C ASP A 158 -22.74 -20.40 8.73
N GLY A 159 -22.18 -19.71 9.72
CA GLY A 159 -21.22 -20.27 10.66
C GLY A 159 -19.75 -20.12 10.28
N ALA A 160 -19.41 -19.33 9.25
CA ALA A 160 -18.03 -18.97 9.01
C ALA A 160 -17.48 -18.13 10.16
N THR A 161 -16.23 -18.36 10.54
CA THR A 161 -15.51 -17.60 11.57
C THR A 161 -14.07 -17.43 11.18
N VAL A 162 -13.64 -16.17 11.02
CA VAL A 162 -12.25 -15.78 10.73
C VAL A 162 -11.74 -14.87 11.83
N GLU A 163 -10.61 -15.23 12.42
CA GLU A 163 -9.87 -14.41 13.39
C GLU A 163 -8.54 -13.99 12.77
N GLN A 164 -8.25 -12.68 12.74
CA GLN A 164 -6.98 -12.17 12.26
C GLN A 164 -6.39 -11.17 13.26
N GLU A 165 -5.09 -11.31 13.54
CA GLU A 165 -4.32 -10.40 14.38
C GLU A 165 -3.12 -9.87 13.60
N PHE A 166 -2.93 -8.55 13.65
CA PHE A 166 -1.89 -7.87 12.90
C PHE A 166 -1.07 -7.00 13.85
N ASP A 167 0.25 -7.12 13.74
CA ASP A 167 1.21 -6.23 14.39
C ASP A 167 1.98 -5.48 13.30
N TYR A 168 2.08 -4.15 13.44
CA TYR A 168 2.72 -3.27 12.46
C TYR A 168 3.72 -2.34 13.15
N LEU A 169 4.83 -2.08 12.47
CA LEU A 169 5.77 -1.04 12.86
C LEU A 169 6.20 -0.25 11.62
N VAL A 170 6.17 1.07 11.77
CA VAL A 170 6.56 2.04 10.74
C VAL A 170 7.64 2.95 11.32
N PRO A 171 8.92 2.68 11.08
CA PRO A 171 9.99 3.60 11.41
C PRO A 171 10.04 4.72 10.37
N SER A 172 10.31 5.93 10.80
CA SER A 172 10.45 7.08 9.91
C SER A 172 11.52 8.05 10.42
N LEU A 173 12.24 8.66 9.50
CA LEU A 173 13.22 9.69 9.79
C LEU A 173 13.27 10.67 8.61
N SER A 174 13.38 11.95 8.91
CA SER A 174 13.53 13.01 7.90
C SER A 174 14.52 14.07 8.36
N VAL A 175 15.25 14.62 7.40
CA VAL A 175 16.23 15.69 7.62
C VAL A 175 16.09 16.72 6.53
N THR A 176 16.12 18.02 6.94
CA THR A 176 16.14 19.15 6.02
C THR A 176 17.39 19.97 6.26
N ALA A 177 18.16 20.17 5.20
CA ALA A 177 19.32 21.06 5.15
C ALA A 177 18.95 22.36 4.42
N PHE A 178 19.55 23.49 4.84
CA PHE A 178 19.35 24.79 4.24
C PHE A 178 20.66 25.57 4.16
N ALA A 179 20.95 26.14 2.99
CA ALA A 179 22.05 27.06 2.79
C ALA A 179 21.82 27.94 1.54
N ASN A 180 22.27 29.20 1.58
CA ASN A 180 22.24 30.09 0.42
C ASN A 180 20.85 30.29 -0.23
N GLY A 181 19.78 30.23 0.57
CA GLY A 181 18.40 30.35 0.07
C GLY A 181 17.79 29.08 -0.47
N GLU A 182 18.50 27.95 -0.43
CA GLU A 182 18.04 26.66 -0.90
C GLU A 182 17.82 25.69 0.26
N ALA A 183 16.71 24.94 0.23
CA ALA A 183 16.39 23.86 1.15
C ALA A 183 16.37 22.51 0.40
N GLN A 184 17.00 21.50 0.99
CA GLN A 184 16.97 20.13 0.49
C GLN A 184 16.61 19.17 1.63
N SER A 185 15.71 18.24 1.35
CA SER A 185 15.25 17.26 2.32
C SER A 185 15.57 15.83 1.88
N ARG A 186 15.87 15.00 2.85
CA ARG A 186 16.01 13.56 2.68
C ARG A 186 15.17 12.85 3.73
N SER A 187 14.63 11.70 3.38
CA SER A 187 13.87 10.88 4.30
C SER A 187 14.28 9.42 4.22
N PHE A 188 14.10 8.72 5.33
CA PHE A 188 14.33 7.29 5.44
C PHE A 188 13.10 6.55 4.90
N GLY A 189 13.27 5.87 3.76
CA GLY A 189 12.17 5.18 3.07
C GLY A 189 11.14 6.07 2.37
N GLY A 190 11.41 7.39 2.24
CA GLY A 190 10.51 8.33 1.57
C GLY A 190 9.45 8.94 2.50
N ARG A 191 8.83 10.02 2.03
CA ARG A 191 7.77 10.76 2.75
C ARG A 191 6.53 9.93 3.07
N TYR A 192 6.36 8.81 2.37
CA TYR A 192 5.20 7.92 2.51
C TYR A 192 5.50 6.69 3.37
N ASN A 193 6.56 6.78 4.22
CA ASN A 193 6.93 5.78 5.20
C ASN A 193 7.14 4.38 4.58
N GLY A 194 7.94 4.32 3.52
CA GLY A 194 8.13 3.12 2.70
C GLY A 194 8.63 1.88 3.43
N PHE A 195 9.34 2.02 4.55
CA PHE A 195 9.78 0.88 5.37
C PHE A 195 8.70 0.37 6.37
N CYS A 196 7.43 0.62 6.10
CA CYS A 196 6.34 0.06 6.87
C CYS A 196 6.19 -1.45 6.63
N GLN A 197 6.14 -2.24 7.71
CA GLN A 197 6.07 -3.70 7.65
C GLN A 197 5.15 -4.28 8.74
N GLN A 198 4.73 -5.54 8.54
CA GLN A 198 4.19 -6.38 9.59
C GLN A 198 5.32 -7.05 10.36
N GLY A 199 5.21 -7.11 11.68
CA GLY A 199 6.18 -7.72 12.57
C GLY A 199 6.31 -6.97 13.89
N GLY A 200 7.41 -7.22 14.58
CA GLY A 200 7.74 -6.63 15.86
C GLY A 200 8.99 -5.73 15.81
N ALA A 201 9.77 -5.73 16.89
CA ALA A 201 10.96 -4.90 17.01
C ALA A 201 12.07 -5.24 16.00
N GLU A 202 12.05 -6.44 15.43
CA GLU A 202 12.99 -6.86 14.38
C GLU A 202 12.90 -5.97 13.12
N ILE A 203 11.81 -5.25 12.92
CA ILE A 203 11.66 -4.32 11.78
C ILE A 203 12.65 -3.16 11.89
N ILE A 204 12.96 -2.69 13.10
CA ILE A 204 13.90 -1.59 13.34
C ILE A 204 15.28 -1.95 12.77
N ALA A 205 15.76 -3.15 13.05
CA ALA A 205 17.04 -3.63 12.54
C ALA A 205 16.98 -3.97 11.05
N ARG A 206 15.91 -4.64 10.60
CA ARG A 206 15.74 -5.07 9.20
C ARG A 206 15.64 -3.90 8.25
N SER A 207 14.96 -2.82 8.62
CA SER A 207 14.87 -1.61 7.80
C SER A 207 16.18 -0.82 7.74
N GLY A 208 17.16 -1.12 8.59
CA GLY A 208 18.38 -0.33 8.69
C GLY A 208 18.18 1.04 9.37
N PHE A 209 17.19 1.14 10.27
CA PHE A 209 16.87 2.40 10.96
C PHE A 209 18.04 2.90 11.83
N HIS A 210 18.78 1.97 12.47
CA HIS A 210 19.96 2.32 13.27
C HIS A 210 21.09 2.89 12.40
N GLY A 211 21.51 4.12 12.70
CA GLY A 211 22.52 4.87 11.95
C GLY A 211 21.97 5.59 10.70
N ALA A 212 20.68 5.49 10.40
CA ALA A 212 20.05 6.15 9.27
C ALA A 212 20.10 7.68 9.40
N GLY A 213 20.10 8.22 10.62
CA GLY A 213 20.13 9.67 10.87
C GLY A 213 21.34 10.35 10.24
N LYS A 214 22.53 9.83 10.49
CA LYS A 214 23.78 10.37 9.95
C LYS A 214 23.87 10.29 8.43
N GLN A 215 23.46 9.16 7.84
CA GLN A 215 23.47 8.97 6.40
C GLN A 215 22.48 9.93 5.71
N THR A 216 21.25 10.00 6.22
CA THR A 216 20.20 10.88 5.67
C THR A 216 20.62 12.35 5.72
N ALA A 217 21.26 12.78 6.82
CA ALA A 217 21.78 14.14 6.97
C ALA A 217 22.92 14.44 5.99
N ALA A 218 23.86 13.51 5.80
CA ALA A 218 24.96 13.67 4.85
C ALA A 218 24.45 13.77 3.39
N GLU A 219 23.45 12.99 3.03
CA GLU A 219 22.81 13.09 1.71
C GLU A 219 22.07 14.41 1.53
N ALA A 220 21.34 14.92 2.54
CA ALA A 220 20.68 16.20 2.48
C ALA A 220 21.67 17.38 2.28
N LEU A 221 22.81 17.34 2.97
CA LEU A 221 23.90 18.32 2.79
C LEU A 221 24.51 18.26 1.38
N THR A 222 24.70 17.05 0.84
CA THR A 222 25.22 16.84 -0.51
C THR A 222 24.29 17.46 -1.56
N LEU A 223 22.97 17.34 -1.38
CA LEU A 223 21.97 17.88 -2.30
C LEU A 223 21.98 19.43 -2.36
N LEU A 224 22.39 20.14 -1.31
CA LEU A 224 22.49 21.60 -1.31
C LEU A 224 23.44 22.13 -2.41
N THR A 225 24.48 21.37 -2.74
CA THR A 225 25.48 21.76 -3.75
C THR A 225 25.40 20.94 -5.04
N ALA A 226 24.54 19.91 -5.06
CA ALA A 226 24.36 19.09 -6.22
C ALA A 226 23.73 19.88 -7.38
N PRO A 227 24.12 19.66 -8.64
CA PRO A 227 23.44 20.22 -9.79
C PRO A 227 22.04 19.62 -9.93
N ASN A 228 21.14 20.33 -10.62
CA ASN A 228 19.84 19.76 -11.02
C ASN A 228 20.06 18.57 -11.97
N CYS A 229 19.15 17.61 -11.89
CA CYS A 229 19.11 16.49 -12.85
C CYS A 229 18.97 17.05 -14.27
N PRO A 230 19.76 16.59 -15.23
CA PRO A 230 19.67 17.05 -16.62
C PRO A 230 18.36 16.57 -17.26
N SER A 231 17.84 17.36 -18.20
CA SER A 231 16.66 17.01 -18.98
C SER A 231 17.02 16.26 -20.24
N GLY A 232 16.16 15.32 -20.65
CA GLY A 232 16.28 14.58 -21.90
C GLY A 232 15.87 13.12 -21.75
N LYS A 233 15.92 12.41 -22.88
CA LYS A 233 15.68 10.96 -22.88
C LYS A 233 16.96 10.22 -22.49
N MET A 234 16.81 9.32 -21.52
CA MET A 234 17.92 8.51 -21.01
C MET A 234 17.42 7.25 -20.32
N ASP A 235 18.34 6.32 -20.03
CA ASP A 235 18.03 5.16 -19.22
C ASP A 235 17.83 5.55 -17.75
N VAL A 236 16.88 4.90 -17.07
CA VAL A 236 16.60 5.13 -15.66
C VAL A 236 16.67 3.82 -14.90
N ILE A 237 17.42 3.81 -13.79
CA ILE A 237 17.35 2.73 -12.80
C ILE A 237 16.54 3.25 -11.61
N LEU A 238 15.39 2.64 -11.35
CA LEU A 238 14.57 2.94 -10.19
C LEU A 238 14.88 1.94 -9.08
N MET A 239 15.25 2.46 -7.91
CA MET A 239 15.45 1.65 -6.72
C MET A 239 14.12 1.29 -6.06
N PRO A 240 14.05 0.27 -5.20
CA PRO A 240 12.82 -0.23 -4.60
C PRO A 240 11.94 0.83 -3.92
N ASP A 241 12.54 1.81 -3.27
CA ASP A 241 11.86 2.90 -2.57
C ASP A 241 11.19 3.92 -3.52
N GLN A 242 11.55 3.93 -4.80
CA GLN A 242 10.82 4.61 -5.88
C GLN A 242 9.90 3.65 -6.63
N MET A 243 10.32 2.40 -6.86
CA MET A 243 9.50 1.38 -7.52
C MET A 243 8.18 1.14 -6.78
N MET A 244 8.16 1.24 -5.44
CA MET A 244 6.97 1.16 -4.62
C MET A 244 5.84 2.04 -5.17
N LEU A 245 6.10 3.34 -5.39
CA LEU A 245 5.09 4.25 -5.91
C LEU A 245 4.78 4.00 -7.39
N GLN A 246 5.78 3.66 -8.19
CA GLN A 246 5.59 3.33 -9.61
C GLN A 246 4.60 2.16 -9.77
N ILE A 247 4.73 1.11 -8.98
CA ILE A 247 3.81 -0.02 -8.93
C ILE A 247 2.42 0.44 -8.47
N HIS A 248 2.37 1.19 -7.37
CA HIS A 248 1.16 1.66 -6.72
C HIS A 248 0.24 2.40 -7.69
N GLU A 249 0.77 3.41 -8.35
CA GLU A 249 -0.01 4.33 -9.17
C GLU A 249 -0.29 3.80 -10.59
N SER A 250 0.69 3.11 -11.21
CA SER A 250 0.57 2.74 -12.62
C SER A 250 0.27 1.26 -12.88
N ILE A 251 0.19 0.42 -11.84
CA ILE A 251 -0.31 -0.97 -11.90
C ILE A 251 -1.45 -1.15 -10.90
N GLY A 252 -1.25 -0.77 -9.65
CA GLY A 252 -2.20 -1.04 -8.57
C GLY A 252 -3.56 -0.42 -8.82
N HIS A 253 -3.67 0.89 -8.78
CA HIS A 253 -4.94 1.59 -8.94
C HIS A 253 -5.66 1.34 -10.26
N PRO A 254 -4.99 1.28 -11.44
CA PRO A 254 -5.71 0.98 -12.67
C PRO A 254 -6.29 -0.43 -12.75
N LEU A 255 -5.82 -1.37 -11.93
CA LEU A 255 -6.30 -2.75 -11.94
C LEU A 255 -7.37 -3.06 -10.88
N GLU A 256 -7.80 -2.09 -10.07
CA GLU A 256 -8.94 -2.23 -9.15
C GLU A 256 -10.24 -2.37 -9.97
N LEU A 257 -10.95 -3.50 -9.80
CA LEU A 257 -12.05 -3.88 -10.69
C LEU A 257 -13.26 -2.95 -10.56
N ASP A 258 -13.59 -2.52 -9.36
CA ASP A 258 -14.65 -1.54 -9.13
C ASP A 258 -14.37 -0.20 -9.85
N ARG A 259 -13.10 0.23 -9.91
CA ARG A 259 -12.66 1.38 -10.70
C ARG A 259 -12.86 1.15 -12.20
N ILE A 260 -12.49 -0.03 -12.72
CA ILE A 260 -12.71 -0.41 -14.12
C ILE A 260 -14.21 -0.42 -14.44
N LEU A 261 -15.03 -0.88 -13.50
CA LEU A 261 -16.50 -0.86 -13.60
C LEU A 261 -17.12 0.55 -13.45
N GLY A 262 -16.33 1.54 -13.01
CA GLY A 262 -16.71 2.95 -12.98
C GLY A 262 -17.21 3.48 -11.64
N ASP A 263 -17.02 2.76 -10.54
CA ASP A 263 -17.49 3.19 -9.20
C ASP A 263 -16.79 4.46 -8.67
N GLU A 264 -15.54 4.71 -9.08
CA GLU A 264 -14.76 5.90 -8.68
C GLU A 264 -14.88 7.10 -9.62
N ARG A 265 -15.70 7.02 -10.67
CA ARG A 265 -15.69 7.92 -11.83
C ARG A 265 -15.91 9.40 -11.48
N HIS A 266 -16.71 9.66 -10.47
CA HIS A 266 -17.10 11.02 -10.05
C HIS A 266 -16.15 11.62 -9.01
N PHE A 267 -15.24 10.83 -8.41
CA PHE A 267 -14.37 11.29 -7.33
C PHE A 267 -12.87 11.05 -7.63
N ALA A 268 -12.46 9.81 -7.90
CA ALA A 268 -11.05 9.44 -8.02
C ALA A 268 -10.67 8.95 -9.44
N GLY A 269 -11.53 9.23 -10.44
CA GLY A 269 -11.27 8.92 -11.83
C GLY A 269 -11.64 7.50 -12.25
N THR A 270 -11.06 7.07 -13.37
CA THR A 270 -11.34 5.79 -14.01
C THR A 270 -10.07 4.94 -14.10
N SER A 271 -10.07 4.00 -15.01
CA SER A 271 -8.88 3.27 -15.45
C SER A 271 -8.75 3.36 -16.97
N PHE A 272 -7.51 3.35 -17.46
CA PHE A 272 -7.24 3.11 -18.89
C PHE A 272 -7.42 1.62 -19.25
N VAL A 273 -7.44 0.74 -18.25
CA VAL A 273 -7.66 -0.69 -18.43
C VAL A 273 -9.15 -0.96 -18.60
N THR A 274 -9.48 -1.82 -19.55
CA THR A 274 -10.84 -2.25 -19.86
C THR A 274 -10.99 -3.77 -19.72
N LEU A 275 -12.22 -4.26 -19.59
CA LEU A 275 -12.49 -5.67 -19.29
C LEU A 275 -12.00 -6.64 -20.39
N ASP A 276 -11.93 -6.19 -21.64
CA ASP A 276 -11.45 -6.97 -22.79
C ASP A 276 -9.92 -7.14 -22.86
N MET A 277 -9.18 -6.37 -22.07
CA MET A 277 -7.73 -6.45 -22.02
C MET A 277 -7.19 -7.70 -21.30
N PHE A 278 -7.97 -8.28 -20.41
CA PHE A 278 -7.50 -9.42 -19.60
C PHE A 278 -7.25 -10.66 -20.45
N GLY A 279 -6.12 -11.33 -20.21
CA GLY A 279 -5.69 -12.54 -20.90
C GLY A 279 -4.82 -12.30 -22.14
N SER A 280 -4.86 -11.13 -22.77
CA SER A 280 -4.16 -10.87 -24.04
C SER A 280 -3.34 -9.57 -24.10
N TYR A 281 -3.70 -8.57 -23.29
CA TYR A 281 -3.05 -7.25 -23.38
C TYR A 281 -1.61 -7.28 -22.89
N GLN A 282 -0.68 -6.82 -23.75
CA GLN A 282 0.73 -6.63 -23.40
C GLN A 282 0.88 -5.36 -22.55
N TYR A 283 0.82 -5.53 -21.23
CA TYR A 283 0.93 -4.43 -20.26
C TYR A 283 2.35 -3.89 -20.15
N GLY A 284 3.33 -4.78 -20.12
CA GLY A 284 4.73 -4.46 -19.99
C GLY A 284 5.64 -5.32 -20.89
N SER A 285 6.95 -5.16 -20.76
CA SER A 285 7.90 -6.05 -21.44
C SER A 285 7.73 -7.50 -20.94
N PRO A 286 8.25 -8.51 -21.67
CA PRO A 286 8.18 -9.91 -21.21
C PRO A 286 8.89 -10.17 -19.86
N LEU A 287 9.72 -9.24 -19.40
CA LEU A 287 10.39 -9.31 -18.11
C LEU A 287 9.47 -8.94 -16.93
N LEU A 288 8.32 -8.30 -17.21
CA LEU A 288 7.42 -7.85 -16.18
C LEU A 288 6.58 -9.01 -15.63
N ASN A 289 6.85 -9.38 -14.40
CA ASN A 289 6.06 -10.34 -13.62
C ASN A 289 5.60 -9.66 -12.34
N VAL A 290 4.28 -9.51 -12.19
CA VAL A 290 3.66 -8.85 -11.04
C VAL A 290 2.75 -9.83 -10.33
N THR A 291 2.93 -9.98 -9.02
CA THR A 291 2.09 -10.85 -8.20
C THR A 291 1.32 -10.07 -7.13
N PHE A 292 0.11 -10.51 -6.89
CA PHE A 292 -0.58 -10.35 -5.62
C PHE A 292 -0.06 -11.46 -4.69
N ASP A 293 0.58 -11.09 -3.58
CA ASP A 293 1.10 -12.08 -2.64
C ASP A 293 0.75 -11.72 -1.18
N PRO A 294 -0.42 -12.16 -0.69
CA PRO A 294 -0.85 -11.91 0.69
C PRO A 294 -0.10 -12.77 1.71
N THR A 295 0.79 -13.67 1.27
CA THR A 295 1.48 -14.65 2.12
C THR A 295 2.91 -14.25 2.50
N MET A 296 3.44 -13.17 1.91
CA MET A 296 4.79 -12.69 2.23
C MET A 296 4.86 -12.18 3.67
N ALA A 297 5.59 -12.88 4.52
CA ALA A 297 5.49 -12.81 5.99
C ALA A 297 5.65 -11.42 6.61
N HIS A 298 6.45 -10.53 6.02
CA HIS A 298 6.76 -9.22 6.59
C HIS A 298 6.11 -8.06 5.85
N GLN A 299 5.43 -8.37 4.76
CA GLN A 299 4.85 -7.33 3.93
C GLN A 299 3.63 -6.71 4.60
N PHE A 300 3.48 -5.40 4.44
CA PHE A 300 2.58 -4.58 5.24
C PHE A 300 1.10 -4.95 5.12
N ALA A 301 0.67 -5.52 3.98
CA ALA A 301 -0.70 -5.90 3.73
C ALA A 301 -0.87 -7.43 3.52
N SER A 302 -0.14 -8.25 4.27
CA SER A 302 -0.33 -9.70 4.30
C SER A 302 -1.52 -10.07 5.18
N PHE A 303 -2.30 -11.06 4.75
CA PHE A 303 -3.46 -11.59 5.46
C PHE A 303 -3.87 -12.95 4.89
N ALA A 304 -4.67 -13.71 5.62
CA ALA A 304 -5.20 -14.98 5.11
C ALA A 304 -6.58 -14.84 4.45
N PHE A 305 -7.37 -13.85 4.86
CA PHE A 305 -8.73 -13.60 4.35
C PHE A 305 -8.93 -12.10 4.17
N ASP A 306 -9.59 -11.71 3.08
CA ASP A 306 -10.01 -10.32 2.89
C ASP A 306 -11.24 -9.97 3.76
N ASP A 307 -11.69 -8.71 3.70
CA ASP A 307 -12.75 -8.22 4.58
C ASP A 307 -14.17 -8.71 4.21
N ASP A 308 -14.32 -9.39 3.07
CA ASP A 308 -15.52 -10.16 2.69
C ASP A 308 -15.39 -11.65 3.03
N GLY A 309 -14.27 -12.05 3.60
CA GLY A 309 -14.00 -13.42 4.03
C GLY A 309 -13.43 -14.32 2.94
N ALA A 310 -13.06 -13.82 1.77
CA ALA A 310 -12.44 -14.64 0.74
C ALA A 310 -11.00 -15.01 1.11
N ALA A 311 -10.67 -16.31 1.02
CA ALA A 311 -9.33 -16.80 1.29
C ALA A 311 -8.32 -16.26 0.27
N ALA A 312 -7.21 -15.71 0.76
CA ALA A 312 -6.20 -15.08 -0.05
C ALA A 312 -5.07 -16.04 -0.44
N LYS A 313 -4.66 -15.99 -1.71
CA LYS A 313 -3.59 -16.83 -2.26
C LYS A 313 -2.74 -16.03 -3.23
N LYS A 314 -1.44 -16.34 -3.29
CA LYS A 314 -0.55 -15.77 -4.30
C LYS A 314 -1.07 -16.04 -5.72
N ALA A 315 -1.09 -15.01 -6.56
CA ALA A 315 -1.52 -15.10 -7.95
C ALA A 315 -0.77 -14.08 -8.82
N PHE A 316 -0.50 -14.43 -10.06
CA PHE A 316 0.01 -13.47 -11.05
C PHE A 316 -1.11 -12.50 -11.47
N ILE A 317 -0.82 -11.23 -11.38
CA ILE A 317 -1.61 -10.13 -11.94
C ILE A 317 -1.16 -9.83 -13.37
N ILE A 318 0.16 -9.75 -13.55
CA ILE A 318 0.82 -9.66 -14.86
C ILE A 318 1.85 -10.78 -14.91
N GLU A 319 1.86 -11.56 -15.98
CA GLU A 319 2.79 -12.66 -16.17
C GLU A 319 3.44 -12.57 -17.55
N ASN A 320 4.77 -12.53 -17.60
CA ASN A 320 5.55 -12.31 -18.84
C ASN A 320 5.05 -11.10 -19.64
N GLY A 321 4.70 -10.02 -18.93
CA GLY A 321 4.17 -8.78 -19.50
C GLY A 321 2.69 -8.81 -19.88
N ILE A 322 2.01 -9.96 -19.84
CA ILE A 322 0.59 -10.10 -20.20
C ILE A 322 -0.29 -9.89 -18.95
N LEU A 323 -1.29 -9.02 -19.07
CA LEU A 323 -2.30 -8.79 -18.03
C LEU A 323 -3.18 -10.04 -17.86
N LYS A 324 -3.15 -10.65 -16.67
CA LYS A 324 -3.86 -11.89 -16.37
C LYS A 324 -5.09 -11.67 -15.49
N ARG A 325 -4.95 -10.94 -14.37
CA ARG A 325 -5.98 -10.80 -13.34
C ARG A 325 -6.15 -9.35 -12.93
N THR A 326 -7.32 -9.08 -12.38
CA THR A 326 -7.67 -7.79 -11.77
C THR A 326 -7.55 -7.85 -10.24
N LEU A 327 -7.45 -6.69 -9.61
CA LEU A 327 -7.60 -6.51 -8.17
C LEU A 327 -9.09 -6.32 -7.88
N GLY A 328 -9.83 -7.42 -7.79
CA GLY A 328 -11.28 -7.39 -7.64
C GLY A 328 -11.78 -8.56 -6.81
N GLY A 329 -12.57 -8.26 -5.78
CA GLY A 329 -13.19 -9.22 -4.89
C GLY A 329 -14.45 -9.87 -5.47
N THR A 330 -15.15 -10.62 -4.62
CA THR A 330 -16.32 -11.43 -4.99
C THR A 330 -17.41 -10.64 -5.69
N ILE A 331 -17.77 -9.46 -5.15
CA ILE A 331 -18.87 -8.64 -5.67
C ILE A 331 -18.53 -8.05 -7.05
N SER A 332 -17.34 -7.45 -7.19
CA SER A 332 -16.91 -6.85 -8.46
C SER A 332 -16.72 -7.88 -9.56
N GLN A 333 -16.19 -9.06 -9.25
CA GLN A 333 -16.11 -10.16 -10.21
C GLN A 333 -17.49 -10.62 -10.70
N ALA A 334 -18.47 -10.73 -9.79
CA ALA A 334 -19.83 -11.10 -10.16
C ALA A 334 -20.49 -10.02 -11.02
N ARG A 335 -20.26 -8.73 -10.72
CA ARG A 335 -20.72 -7.59 -11.54
C ARG A 335 -20.11 -7.61 -12.95
N ALA A 336 -18.82 -7.88 -13.07
CA ALA A 336 -18.14 -8.03 -14.37
C ALA A 336 -18.73 -9.19 -15.19
N ARG A 337 -18.99 -10.34 -14.56
CA ARG A 337 -19.64 -11.49 -15.22
C ARG A 337 -21.07 -11.15 -15.71
N ALA A 338 -21.84 -10.40 -14.94
CA ALA A 338 -23.15 -9.93 -15.33
C ALA A 338 -23.12 -9.01 -16.57
N GLN A 339 -21.98 -8.36 -16.83
CA GLN A 339 -21.70 -7.58 -18.05
C GLN A 339 -21.10 -8.43 -19.19
N GLY A 340 -21.03 -9.73 -19.04
CA GLY A 340 -20.48 -10.65 -20.04
C GLY A 340 -18.95 -10.80 -20.04
N ALA A 341 -18.26 -10.21 -19.05
CA ALA A 341 -16.81 -10.28 -18.96
C ALA A 341 -16.35 -11.44 -18.05
N MET A 342 -15.49 -12.32 -18.59
CA MET A 342 -14.90 -13.43 -17.85
C MET A 342 -13.53 -13.03 -17.30
N VAL A 343 -13.53 -12.13 -16.32
CA VAL A 343 -12.30 -11.72 -15.63
C VAL A 343 -12.16 -12.45 -14.30
N GLU A 344 -10.92 -12.86 -13.99
CA GLU A 344 -10.56 -13.48 -12.71
C GLU A 344 -9.91 -12.40 -11.84
N GLY A 345 -10.38 -12.27 -10.61
CA GLY A 345 -9.83 -11.37 -9.60
C GLY A 345 -9.04 -12.10 -8.53
N VAL A 346 -8.67 -11.36 -7.50
CA VAL A 346 -7.99 -11.88 -6.31
C VAL A 346 -8.73 -11.40 -5.05
N SER A 347 -8.52 -12.10 -3.92
CA SER A 347 -9.14 -11.75 -2.62
C SER A 347 -8.51 -10.49 -2.08
N THR A 348 -9.07 -9.35 -2.41
CA THR A 348 -8.47 -8.03 -2.10
C THR A 348 -9.51 -6.97 -1.70
N THR A 349 -10.72 -7.41 -1.33
CA THR A 349 -11.75 -6.52 -0.80
C THR A 349 -11.38 -6.08 0.62
N ARG A 350 -11.15 -4.80 0.84
CA ARG A 350 -10.65 -4.27 2.11
C ARG A 350 -11.31 -2.95 2.48
N SER A 351 -11.35 -2.68 3.77
CA SER A 351 -11.81 -1.41 4.35
C SER A 351 -10.75 -0.80 5.28
N CYS A 352 -10.87 0.48 5.55
CA CYS A 352 -9.92 1.17 6.43
C CYS A 352 -10.16 0.84 7.92
N SER A 353 -11.38 0.53 8.33
CA SER A 353 -11.73 0.20 9.72
C SER A 353 -13.12 -0.43 9.81
N TRP A 354 -13.63 -0.62 11.02
CA TRP A 354 -14.94 -1.18 11.31
C TRP A 354 -16.12 -0.40 10.75
N ASN A 355 -15.96 0.90 10.47
CA ASN A 355 -17.05 1.82 10.11
C ASN A 355 -17.21 2.08 8.61
N ARG A 356 -16.53 1.30 7.75
CA ARG A 356 -16.59 1.41 6.29
C ARG A 356 -16.87 0.06 5.65
N ALA A 357 -17.68 0.07 4.60
CA ALA A 357 -17.88 -1.10 3.76
C ALA A 357 -16.58 -1.43 3.01
N PRO A 358 -16.24 -2.73 2.88
CA PRO A 358 -15.12 -3.16 2.06
C PRO A 358 -15.33 -2.80 0.57
N ILE A 359 -14.26 -2.40 -0.09
CA ILE A 359 -14.19 -2.10 -1.53
C ILE A 359 -12.95 -2.75 -2.13
N ASP A 360 -12.86 -2.84 -3.45
CA ASP A 360 -11.67 -3.38 -4.10
C ASP A 360 -10.47 -2.49 -3.84
N ARG A 361 -9.37 -3.07 -3.37
CA ARG A 361 -8.14 -2.36 -2.99
C ARG A 361 -6.92 -3.14 -3.43
N MET A 362 -5.79 -2.45 -3.54
CA MET A 362 -4.50 -3.16 -3.51
C MET A 362 -4.26 -3.76 -2.13
N SER A 363 -3.39 -4.78 -2.09
CA SER A 363 -2.74 -5.24 -0.87
C SER A 363 -1.23 -5.35 -1.10
N ASN A 364 -0.66 -6.56 -1.07
CA ASN A 364 0.71 -6.79 -1.52
C ASN A 364 0.73 -6.98 -3.03
N LEU A 365 1.30 -6.02 -3.74
CA LEU A 365 1.47 -6.05 -5.18
C LEU A 365 2.97 -5.90 -5.49
N ASN A 366 3.59 -6.96 -6.00
CA ASN A 366 5.03 -7.12 -6.03
C ASN A 366 5.55 -7.33 -7.44
N ILE A 367 6.74 -6.80 -7.74
CA ILE A 367 7.53 -7.23 -8.89
C ILE A 367 8.35 -8.47 -8.47
N GLU A 368 8.19 -9.57 -9.18
CA GLU A 368 9.01 -10.76 -8.96
C GLU A 368 10.46 -10.48 -9.38
N PRO A 369 11.46 -10.92 -8.59
CA PRO A 369 12.86 -10.72 -8.93
C PRO A 369 13.26 -11.36 -10.26
N GLY A 370 14.10 -10.63 -11.00
CA GLY A 370 14.78 -11.14 -12.19
C GLY A 370 16.15 -11.74 -11.85
N THR A 371 17.10 -11.59 -12.77
CA THR A 371 18.43 -12.21 -12.66
C THR A 371 19.59 -11.22 -12.58
N SER A 372 19.36 -9.94 -12.90
CA SER A 372 20.43 -8.95 -13.01
C SER A 372 20.90 -8.44 -11.66
N SER A 373 22.18 -8.30 -11.47
CA SER A 373 22.74 -7.54 -10.35
C SER A 373 22.61 -6.03 -10.58
N LEU A 374 22.69 -5.22 -9.53
CA LEU A 374 22.69 -3.76 -9.67
C LEU A 374 23.92 -3.29 -10.46
N GLU A 375 25.06 -3.95 -10.32
CA GLU A 375 26.31 -3.65 -11.04
C GLU A 375 26.14 -3.90 -12.55
N GLU A 376 25.52 -5.02 -12.93
CA GLU A 376 25.21 -5.32 -14.34
C GLU A 376 24.24 -4.29 -14.93
N MET A 377 23.24 -3.86 -14.17
CA MET A 377 22.32 -2.80 -14.61
C MET A 377 23.08 -1.49 -14.87
N ILE A 378 23.87 -1.04 -13.89
CA ILE A 378 24.69 0.18 -14.02
C ILE A 378 25.64 0.06 -15.20
N GLY A 379 26.36 -1.08 -15.31
CA GLY A 379 27.31 -1.36 -16.39
C GLY A 379 26.70 -1.33 -17.80
N SER A 380 25.39 -1.57 -17.90
CA SER A 380 24.64 -1.58 -19.18
C SER A 380 24.15 -0.20 -19.63
N VAL A 381 24.37 0.87 -18.85
CA VAL A 381 23.87 2.21 -19.13
C VAL A 381 24.98 3.07 -19.71
N GLU A 382 24.82 3.55 -20.95
CA GLU A 382 25.74 4.53 -21.55
C GLU A 382 25.52 5.93 -20.96
N LYS A 383 24.25 6.39 -20.89
CA LYS A 383 23.81 7.64 -20.29
C LYS A 383 22.50 7.44 -19.57
N GLY A 384 22.46 7.73 -18.27
CA GLY A 384 21.26 7.53 -17.46
C GLY A 384 21.35 8.11 -16.07
N VAL A 385 20.36 7.76 -15.27
CA VAL A 385 20.27 8.18 -13.88
C VAL A 385 19.70 7.05 -13.03
N LEU A 386 20.34 6.81 -11.87
CA LEU A 386 19.80 5.99 -10.82
C LEU A 386 18.99 6.91 -9.88
N MET A 387 17.71 6.60 -9.64
CA MET A 387 16.80 7.41 -8.84
C MET A 387 16.35 6.66 -7.59
N ARG A 388 16.33 7.34 -6.46
CA ARG A 388 15.92 6.80 -5.17
C ARG A 388 14.95 7.72 -4.47
N THR A 389 14.07 7.11 -3.69
CA THR A 389 13.21 7.73 -2.69
C THR A 389 12.18 8.68 -3.29
N ASN A 390 10.92 8.27 -3.25
CA ASN A 390 9.83 9.09 -3.77
C ASN A 390 9.71 10.43 -3.04
N LEU A 391 9.58 11.51 -3.82
CA LEU A 391 9.32 12.86 -3.33
C LEU A 391 7.91 13.34 -3.66
N SER A 392 7.48 13.13 -4.89
CA SER A 392 6.21 13.64 -5.40
C SER A 392 5.68 12.79 -6.55
N TRP A 393 4.35 12.87 -6.77
CA TRP A 393 3.73 12.25 -7.92
C TRP A 393 2.54 13.06 -8.43
N SER A 394 2.26 12.90 -9.71
CA SER A 394 1.05 13.32 -10.37
C SER A 394 0.66 12.26 -11.38
N ILE A 395 -0.61 11.92 -11.44
CA ILE A 395 -1.14 10.97 -12.39
C ILE A 395 -2.55 11.40 -12.81
N ASP A 396 -2.92 11.17 -14.09
CA ASP A 396 -4.23 11.53 -14.58
C ASP A 396 -5.36 10.63 -14.03
N ASP A 397 -6.61 11.07 -14.22
CA ASP A 397 -7.79 10.36 -13.74
C ASP A 397 -7.92 8.95 -14.31
N SER A 398 -7.39 8.69 -15.50
CA SER A 398 -7.37 7.36 -16.11
C SER A 398 -6.24 6.47 -15.61
N ARG A 399 -5.33 6.98 -14.77
CA ARG A 399 -4.14 6.29 -14.27
C ARG A 399 -3.14 5.90 -15.35
N ASN A 400 -3.10 6.66 -16.43
CA ASN A 400 -2.30 6.38 -17.62
C ASN A 400 -1.10 7.33 -17.79
N LYS A 401 -1.30 8.65 -17.63
CA LYS A 401 -0.21 9.64 -17.78
C LYS A 401 0.29 10.05 -16.41
N PHE A 402 1.58 9.91 -16.18
CA PHE A 402 2.18 10.21 -14.89
C PHE A 402 3.45 11.05 -14.98
N GLN A 403 3.76 11.72 -13.87
CA GLN A 403 5.01 12.41 -13.59
C GLN A 403 5.38 12.15 -12.14
N PHE A 404 6.57 11.62 -11.89
CA PHE A 404 7.07 11.31 -10.56
C PHE A 404 8.42 11.97 -10.30
N GLY A 405 8.62 12.42 -9.06
CA GLY A 405 9.86 13.00 -8.58
C GLY A 405 10.48 12.18 -7.47
N CYS A 406 11.81 12.15 -7.45
CA CYS A 406 12.60 11.50 -6.42
C CYS A 406 13.42 12.52 -5.62
N GLU A 407 13.76 12.16 -4.39
CA GLU A 407 14.56 13.02 -3.51
C GLU A 407 16.01 13.15 -3.99
N ILE A 408 16.56 12.09 -4.59
CA ILE A 408 17.96 12.03 -5.00
C ILE A 408 18.13 11.21 -6.26
N GLY A 409 19.01 11.66 -7.15
CA GLY A 409 19.50 10.90 -8.28
C GLY A 409 21.01 10.81 -8.30
N GLN A 410 21.54 9.84 -9.02
CA GLN A 410 22.96 9.73 -9.32
C GLN A 410 23.13 9.43 -10.81
N LEU A 411 23.87 10.26 -11.52
CA LEU A 411 24.09 10.07 -12.96
C LEU A 411 24.87 8.78 -13.21
N ILE A 412 24.61 8.18 -14.38
CA ILE A 412 25.38 7.05 -14.88
C ILE A 412 25.91 7.43 -16.25
N GLU A 413 27.23 7.31 -16.42
CA GLU A 413 27.92 7.58 -17.68
C GLU A 413 28.88 6.44 -18.01
N ASN A 414 28.74 5.85 -19.18
CA ASN A 414 29.58 4.75 -19.66
C ASN A 414 29.70 3.60 -18.64
N GLY A 415 28.57 3.20 -18.06
CA GLY A 415 28.48 2.10 -17.11
C GLY A 415 29.03 2.40 -15.71
N LYS A 416 29.22 3.66 -15.34
CA LYS A 416 29.77 4.05 -14.04
C LYS A 416 28.90 5.11 -13.36
N LEU A 417 28.73 4.98 -12.03
CA LEU A 417 28.10 6.01 -11.22
C LEU A 417 28.94 7.29 -11.23
N GLY A 418 28.32 8.38 -11.60
CA GLY A 418 28.87 9.73 -11.59
C GLY A 418 28.46 10.52 -10.33
N HIS A 419 28.29 11.83 -10.48
CA HIS A 419 27.91 12.72 -9.40
C HIS A 419 26.42 12.62 -9.05
N ILE A 420 26.11 12.99 -7.80
CA ILE A 420 24.72 13.12 -7.30
C ILE A 420 24.06 14.34 -7.97
N VAL A 421 22.77 14.20 -8.26
CA VAL A 421 21.92 15.27 -8.77
C VAL A 421 20.68 15.44 -7.90
N LYS A 422 20.21 16.68 -7.78
CA LYS A 422 18.97 17.02 -7.08
C LYS A 422 17.79 17.10 -8.03
N ASN A 423 16.57 17.05 -7.48
CA ASN A 423 15.31 17.19 -8.21
C ASN A 423 15.17 16.25 -9.43
N PRO A 424 15.53 14.96 -9.35
CA PRO A 424 15.34 14.07 -10.48
C PRO A 424 13.86 13.73 -10.62
N ASN A 425 13.31 14.00 -11.80
CA ASN A 425 11.93 13.69 -12.16
C ASN A 425 11.90 12.87 -13.45
N TYR A 426 10.86 12.08 -13.63
CA TYR A 426 10.58 11.39 -14.88
C TYR A 426 9.07 11.31 -15.12
N ARG A 427 8.70 11.15 -16.39
CA ARG A 427 7.31 11.07 -16.81
C ARG A 427 7.11 10.04 -17.90
N GLY A 428 5.87 9.58 -18.03
CA GLY A 428 5.53 8.59 -19.04
C GLY A 428 4.04 8.32 -19.16
N ILE A 429 3.73 7.38 -20.04
CA ILE A 429 2.44 6.74 -20.18
C ILE A 429 2.57 5.33 -19.65
N SER A 430 1.72 4.91 -18.72
CA SER A 430 1.86 3.65 -17.97
C SER A 430 2.16 2.45 -18.85
N ALA A 431 1.38 2.25 -19.91
CA ALA A 431 1.57 1.12 -20.81
C ALA A 431 2.92 1.15 -21.56
N THR A 432 3.34 2.32 -22.08
CA THR A 432 4.62 2.44 -22.80
C THR A 432 5.79 2.39 -21.84
N PHE A 433 5.67 2.95 -20.65
CA PHE A 433 6.70 2.90 -19.62
C PHE A 433 7.01 1.45 -19.20
N TRP A 434 6.01 0.64 -18.89
CA TRP A 434 6.24 -0.75 -18.49
C TRP A 434 6.79 -1.62 -19.66
N ARG A 435 6.51 -1.25 -20.92
CA ARG A 435 7.10 -1.91 -22.08
C ARG A 435 8.57 -1.56 -22.30
N SER A 436 9.04 -0.43 -21.74
CA SER A 436 10.47 -0.05 -21.78
C SER A 436 11.30 -0.70 -20.65
N LEU A 437 10.70 -1.55 -19.80
CA LEU A 437 11.42 -2.32 -18.79
C LEU A 437 12.46 -3.23 -19.47
N ALA A 438 13.73 -2.92 -19.28
CA ALA A 438 14.86 -3.55 -19.94
C ALA A 438 15.60 -4.58 -19.08
N MET A 439 15.63 -4.35 -17.74
CA MET A 439 16.23 -5.29 -16.78
C MET A 439 15.46 -5.26 -15.47
N VAL A 440 15.39 -6.43 -14.82
CA VAL A 440 14.82 -6.62 -13.49
C VAL A 440 15.90 -7.19 -12.57
N GLY A 441 16.10 -6.56 -11.44
CA GLY A 441 17.09 -6.95 -10.46
C GLY A 441 16.83 -8.32 -9.86
N ASN A 442 17.89 -8.97 -9.41
CA ASN A 442 17.79 -10.23 -8.69
C ASN A 442 17.36 -9.99 -7.22
N VAL A 443 17.19 -11.08 -6.48
CA VAL A 443 16.74 -11.04 -5.08
C VAL A 443 17.62 -10.18 -4.17
N SER A 444 18.91 -9.99 -4.49
CA SER A 444 19.80 -9.16 -3.66
C SER A 444 19.50 -7.66 -3.73
N THR A 445 18.74 -7.23 -4.75
CA THR A 445 18.29 -5.85 -4.93
C THR A 445 16.85 -5.63 -4.47
N GLN A 446 16.17 -6.70 -4.00
CA GLN A 446 14.78 -6.64 -3.60
C GLN A 446 14.63 -6.07 -2.20
N GLU A 447 13.73 -5.12 -2.05
CA GLU A 447 13.30 -4.61 -0.74
C GLU A 447 11.77 -4.73 -0.57
N VAL A 448 11.37 -4.96 0.69
CA VAL A 448 9.97 -5.02 1.09
C VAL A 448 9.54 -3.63 1.56
N MET A 449 8.81 -2.96 0.72
CA MET A 449 8.33 -1.60 0.93
C MET A 449 6.80 -1.57 1.05
N GLY A 450 6.23 -0.40 1.34
CA GLY A 450 4.79 -0.20 1.40
C GLY A 450 4.42 1.24 1.68
N THR A 451 3.13 1.48 1.93
CA THR A 451 2.65 2.77 2.44
C THR A 451 1.42 2.57 3.32
N PRO A 452 1.30 3.30 4.44
CA PRO A 452 0.10 3.31 5.27
C PRO A 452 -1.00 4.24 4.72
N PHE A 453 -0.77 4.96 3.62
CA PHE A 453 -1.59 6.08 3.17
C PHE A 453 -2.29 5.88 1.82
N CYS A 454 -2.64 4.64 1.43
CA CYS A 454 -3.39 4.42 0.21
C CYS A 454 -4.85 4.85 0.36
N GLY A 455 -5.23 5.96 -0.29
CA GLY A 455 -6.58 6.53 -0.24
C GLY A 455 -7.45 6.12 -1.42
N LYS A 456 -8.73 5.84 -1.17
CA LYS A 456 -9.77 5.57 -2.19
C LYS A 456 -11.15 5.67 -1.58
N GLY A 457 -12.16 5.83 -2.44
CA GLY A 457 -13.57 5.81 -2.07
C GLY A 457 -14.11 7.16 -1.60
N GLU A 458 -15.43 7.26 -1.58
CA GLU A 458 -16.17 8.40 -1.07
C GLU A 458 -17.27 7.91 -0.13
N PRO A 459 -17.17 8.16 1.18
CA PRO A 459 -16.08 8.87 1.89
C PRO A 459 -14.75 8.14 1.80
N SER A 460 -13.64 8.90 1.80
CA SER A 460 -12.30 8.35 1.62
C SER A 460 -11.94 7.30 2.69
N GLN A 461 -11.33 6.23 2.23
CA GLN A 461 -10.79 5.14 3.03
C GLN A 461 -9.27 5.07 2.82
N VAL A 462 -8.50 5.20 3.89
CA VAL A 462 -7.03 5.07 3.87
C VAL A 462 -6.66 3.71 4.42
N ILE A 463 -5.90 2.92 3.64
CA ILE A 463 -5.45 1.57 4.04
C ILE A 463 -3.95 1.39 3.91
N ARG A 464 -3.45 0.31 4.52
CA ARG A 464 -2.09 -0.18 4.42
C ARG A 464 -1.93 -1.03 3.17
N VAL A 465 -0.87 -0.79 2.38
CA VAL A 465 -0.51 -1.60 1.21
C VAL A 465 0.98 -1.92 1.20
N GLY A 466 1.35 -3.06 0.62
CA GLY A 466 2.72 -3.53 0.51
C GLY A 466 3.19 -3.64 -0.94
N HIS A 467 4.45 -3.27 -1.20
CA HIS A 467 5.07 -3.40 -2.52
C HIS A 467 6.51 -3.87 -2.37
N ALA A 468 6.76 -5.14 -2.64
CA ALA A 468 8.13 -5.62 -2.76
C ALA A 468 8.59 -5.48 -4.20
N SER A 469 9.78 -4.96 -4.40
CA SER A 469 10.37 -4.80 -5.72
C SER A 469 11.87 -4.93 -5.67
N PRO A 470 12.50 -5.56 -6.66
CA PRO A 470 13.91 -5.34 -6.97
C PRO A 470 14.11 -3.99 -7.64
N ALA A 471 15.36 -3.55 -7.81
CA ALA A 471 15.71 -2.47 -8.69
C ALA A 471 15.29 -2.80 -10.13
N CYS A 472 14.82 -1.79 -10.89
CA CYS A 472 14.37 -1.97 -12.27
C CYS A 472 14.99 -0.94 -13.18
N LYS A 473 15.50 -1.38 -14.35
CA LYS A 473 16.02 -0.50 -15.39
C LYS A 473 14.99 -0.32 -16.50
N PHE A 474 14.75 0.93 -16.89
CA PHE A 474 13.88 1.33 -17.99
C PHE A 474 14.68 2.11 -19.01
N SER A 475 14.44 1.88 -20.30
CA SER A 475 15.17 2.56 -21.38
C SER A 475 14.36 3.68 -22.02
N ASP A 476 15.06 4.72 -22.49
CA ASP A 476 14.49 5.85 -23.26
C ASP A 476 13.37 6.61 -22.49
N ILE A 477 13.59 6.88 -21.22
CA ILE A 477 12.63 7.59 -20.36
C ILE A 477 12.84 9.10 -20.45
N ASP A 478 11.75 9.85 -20.46
CA ASP A 478 11.75 11.32 -20.41
C ASP A 478 12.03 11.78 -18.97
N VAL A 479 13.26 12.25 -18.74
CA VAL A 479 13.81 12.70 -17.47
C VAL A 479 13.96 14.21 -17.49
N PHE A 480 13.74 14.87 -16.34
CA PHE A 480 13.95 16.33 -16.21
C PHE A 480 14.26 16.70 -14.75
N GLY A 481 14.98 17.82 -14.58
CA GLY A 481 15.19 18.47 -13.29
C GLY A 481 14.10 19.51 -12.99
N ALA A 482 14.23 20.21 -11.86
CA ALA A 482 13.44 21.42 -11.64
C ALA A 482 13.88 22.50 -12.66
N GLU A 483 12.91 23.26 -13.18
CA GLU A 483 13.23 24.50 -13.86
C GLU A 483 13.85 25.46 -12.81
N GLY A 484 15.03 25.99 -13.13
CA GLY A 484 15.79 26.89 -12.25
C GLY A 484 15.16 28.27 -12.12
#